data_fa212dc200d5c6ed73ea0b1641f72517
#
_entry.id   fa212dc200d5c6ed73ea0b1641f72517
#
_cell.length_a   1.000
_cell.length_b   1.000
_cell.length_c   1.000
_cell.angle_alpha   90.00
_cell.angle_beta   90.00
_cell.angle_gamma   90.00
#
_symmetry.space_group_name_H-M   'P 1'
#
loop_
_entity.id
_entity.type
_entity.pdbx_description
1 polymer ?
#
loop_
_entity_poly.entity_id
_entity_poly.type
_entity_poly.pdbx_seq_one_letter_code
_entity_poly.pdbx_strand_id
1 'polypeptide(L)'
;MGRGARLLGFLLWLWLPQLRSQGPRAAQPQQVHLSASGDATSMVVTWTTFDPAESLVLYGRAPGKALPHRASGKARRFVDGGILARAMFIHRVTLRGLLPGQSYAYRCGSPGGWSRTYGFRALLNGSSWSPRFALFGDLGLVNPQSLSRLQRETQQGWYDVVLHIGDFAYDLDSNNALVGDAFMRKIEAVAAFVPYMTCPGNHEQKYNFSNYRSRFSMPGDTESLWYSWDVGRAHLISFSTEVYFFLDYGEHLVAQQFRWLEKDLQVRKGLKPHRFGLEDLFFKYGVDLMLWAHEHSYERLWPVYNYKVYNGSSTAPYTNPSAPVHIITGSAGCKERLDPFIPDQREWSAVRVEDYGYARMQIVNKTHLWLEQVSDDQNGKVVDKICLIKDRHNSRAWH
;
A
#
# COMPACT_ATOMS: atom_id res chain seq x y z
N MET A 1 11.10 -75.34 37.44
CA MET A 1 9.70 -75.17 37.00
C MET A 1 9.36 -73.70 37.11
N GLY A 2 9.38 -72.96 36.00
CA GLY A 2 9.03 -71.55 35.97
C GLY A 2 8.55 -71.21 34.57
N ARG A 3 7.24 -71.06 34.44
CA ARG A 3 6.58 -70.73 33.12
C ARG A 3 6.76 -69.26 32.78
N GLY A 4 7.43 -69.00 31.66
CA GLY A 4 7.49 -67.65 31.07
C GLY A 4 6.19 -67.30 30.38
N ALA A 5 5.57 -66.20 30.75
CA ALA A 5 4.46 -65.61 30.08
C ALA A 5 4.98 -64.65 28.95
N ARG A 6 4.66 -64.97 27.68
CA ARG A 6 4.89 -64.05 26.55
C ARG A 6 3.73 -63.08 26.49
N LEU A 7 4.02 -61.78 26.70
CA LEU A 7 3.11 -60.70 26.38
C LEU A 7 3.18 -60.42 24.86
N LEU A 8 2.09 -60.70 24.15
CA LEU A 8 1.86 -60.20 22.79
C LEU A 8 1.34 -58.78 22.90
N GLY A 9 2.19 -57.80 22.53
CA GLY A 9 1.78 -56.45 22.38
C GLY A 9 1.01 -56.27 21.06
N PHE A 10 -0.29 -56.06 21.14
CA PHE A 10 -1.09 -55.61 20.00
C PHE A 10 -0.86 -54.11 19.79
N LEU A 11 -0.12 -53.70 18.73
CA LEU A 11 -0.08 -52.35 18.25
C LEU A 11 -1.38 -52.06 17.48
N LEU A 12 -2.35 -51.48 18.19
CA LEU A 12 -3.51 -50.85 17.54
C LEU A 12 -3.03 -49.60 16.81
N TRP A 13 -2.89 -49.71 15.49
CA TRP A 13 -2.82 -48.54 14.63
C TRP A 13 -4.21 -47.87 14.60
N LEU A 14 -4.38 -46.84 15.43
CA LEU A 14 -5.52 -45.94 15.30
C LEU A 14 -5.35 -45.15 14.00
N TRP A 15 -6.03 -45.63 12.97
CA TRP A 15 -6.33 -44.83 11.80
C TRP A 15 -7.27 -43.71 12.24
N LEU A 16 -6.72 -42.56 12.64
CA LEU A 16 -7.48 -41.33 12.73
C LEU A 16 -7.79 -40.92 11.30
N PRO A 17 -9.07 -40.94 10.85
CA PRO A 17 -9.41 -40.34 9.58
C PRO A 17 -9.03 -38.89 9.72
N GLN A 18 -8.14 -38.43 8.81
CA GLN A 18 -7.95 -36.98 8.63
C GLN A 18 -9.33 -36.43 8.28
N LEU A 19 -9.99 -35.86 9.26
CA LEU A 19 -11.13 -34.98 9.04
C LEU A 19 -10.64 -33.81 8.21
N ARG A 20 -10.57 -34.03 6.88
CA ARG A 20 -10.64 -32.91 5.94
C ARG A 20 -11.96 -32.23 6.23
N SER A 21 -11.92 -31.12 6.91
CA SER A 21 -13.07 -30.24 6.98
C SER A 21 -13.32 -29.69 5.59
N GLN A 22 -13.90 -30.52 4.72
CA GLN A 22 -14.51 -30.09 3.48
C GLN A 22 -15.82 -29.38 3.85
N GLY A 23 -15.70 -28.19 4.41
CA GLY A 23 -16.84 -27.32 4.56
C GLY A 23 -16.79 -26.21 3.50
N PRO A 24 -17.92 -25.60 3.19
CA PRO A 24 -18.01 -24.48 2.22
C PRO A 24 -17.13 -23.27 2.58
N ARG A 25 -16.37 -23.32 3.65
CA ARG A 25 -15.50 -22.23 4.16
C ARG A 25 -14.17 -22.09 3.41
N ALA A 26 -13.63 -23.11 2.79
CA ALA A 26 -12.32 -23.04 2.15
C ALA A 26 -12.35 -22.31 0.80
N ALA A 27 -13.48 -22.33 0.07
CA ALA A 27 -13.73 -21.54 -1.13
C ALA A 27 -14.34 -20.16 -0.83
N GLN A 28 -14.58 -19.81 0.45
CA GLN A 28 -15.11 -18.53 0.85
C GLN A 28 -14.08 -17.42 0.63
N PRO A 29 -14.39 -16.38 -0.15
CA PRO A 29 -13.50 -15.24 -0.35
C PRO A 29 -13.25 -14.49 0.96
N GLN A 30 -11.99 -14.09 1.17
CA GLN A 30 -11.55 -13.26 2.27
C GLN A 30 -10.35 -12.38 1.83
N GLN A 31 -9.98 -11.40 2.63
CA GLN A 31 -8.86 -10.50 2.31
C GLN A 31 -9.15 -9.65 1.07
N VAL A 32 -10.42 -9.27 0.88
CA VAL A 32 -10.86 -8.52 -0.29
C VAL A 32 -10.27 -7.11 -0.27
N HIS A 33 -9.63 -6.72 -1.35
CA HIS A 33 -9.08 -5.37 -1.50
C HIS A 33 -9.11 -4.91 -2.96
N LEU A 34 -9.12 -3.61 -3.12
CA LEU A 34 -9.12 -2.92 -4.39
C LEU A 34 -7.76 -2.30 -4.68
N SER A 35 -7.39 -2.20 -5.95
CA SER A 35 -6.29 -1.35 -6.39
C SER A 35 -6.63 -0.68 -7.72
N ALA A 36 -6.06 0.51 -7.94
CA ALA A 36 -6.14 1.16 -9.23
C ALA A 36 -5.27 0.42 -10.24
N SER A 37 -5.70 0.37 -11.48
CA SER A 37 -4.94 -0.27 -12.58
C SER A 37 -4.15 0.72 -13.42
N GLY A 38 -4.12 2.01 -13.00
CA GLY A 38 -3.52 3.11 -13.77
C GLY A 38 -4.50 3.79 -14.74
N ASP A 39 -5.72 3.28 -14.85
CA ASP A 39 -6.80 3.81 -15.69
C ASP A 39 -8.07 4.04 -14.86
N ALA A 40 -8.63 5.25 -14.91
CA ALA A 40 -9.81 5.65 -14.14
C ALA A 40 -11.10 4.86 -14.50
N THR A 41 -11.12 4.19 -15.66
CA THR A 41 -12.25 3.37 -16.11
C THR A 41 -12.15 1.91 -15.69
N SER A 42 -11.14 1.58 -14.87
CA SER A 42 -10.94 0.20 -14.40
C SER A 42 -10.55 0.14 -12.94
N MET A 43 -10.83 -1.02 -12.31
CA MET A 43 -10.52 -1.33 -10.90
C MET A 43 -10.14 -2.80 -10.79
N VAL A 44 -9.08 -3.09 -10.07
CA VAL A 44 -8.69 -4.47 -9.77
C VAL A 44 -9.30 -4.88 -8.43
N VAL A 45 -9.98 -6.02 -8.42
CA VAL A 45 -10.48 -6.67 -7.20
C VAL A 45 -9.62 -7.89 -6.93
N THR A 46 -8.99 -7.93 -5.77
CA THR A 46 -8.14 -9.04 -5.32
C THR A 46 -8.72 -9.66 -4.06
N TRP A 47 -8.67 -11.00 -3.96
CA TRP A 47 -9.09 -11.74 -2.77
C TRP A 47 -8.38 -13.08 -2.67
N THR A 48 -8.52 -13.76 -1.55
CA THR A 48 -7.90 -15.05 -1.28
C THR A 48 -8.95 -16.10 -0.97
N THR A 49 -8.72 -17.35 -1.45
CA THR A 49 -9.37 -18.57 -0.99
C THR A 49 -8.31 -19.61 -0.62
N PHE A 50 -8.68 -20.62 0.20
CA PHE A 50 -7.76 -21.70 0.57
C PHE A 50 -7.95 -22.97 -0.25
N ASP A 51 -9.07 -23.07 -1.01
CA ASP A 51 -9.28 -24.09 -2.03
C ASP A 51 -9.34 -23.43 -3.42
N PRO A 52 -9.03 -24.19 -4.49
CA PRO A 52 -9.21 -23.73 -5.86
C PRO A 52 -10.66 -23.34 -6.13
N ALA A 53 -10.86 -22.18 -6.73
CA ALA A 53 -12.18 -21.66 -7.07
C ALA A 53 -12.12 -20.82 -8.35
N GLU A 54 -13.25 -20.60 -9.00
CA GLU A 54 -13.35 -19.63 -10.07
C GLU A 54 -13.13 -18.21 -9.55
N SER A 55 -12.62 -17.33 -10.42
CA SER A 55 -12.37 -15.93 -10.11
C SER A 55 -13.44 -15.06 -10.77
N LEU A 56 -14.51 -14.77 -10.03
CA LEU A 56 -15.65 -14.00 -10.54
C LEU A 56 -15.93 -12.78 -9.66
N VAL A 57 -16.33 -11.69 -10.31
CA VAL A 57 -16.91 -10.51 -9.64
C VAL A 57 -18.26 -10.21 -10.29
N LEU A 58 -19.29 -10.12 -9.46
CA LEU A 58 -20.57 -9.57 -9.85
C LEU A 58 -20.65 -8.12 -9.36
N TYR A 59 -21.06 -7.20 -10.24
CA TYR A 59 -21.10 -5.77 -9.89
C TYR A 59 -22.23 -5.02 -10.59
N GLY A 60 -22.58 -3.88 -10.08
CA GLY A 60 -23.62 -3.00 -10.62
C GLY A 60 -23.51 -1.59 -10.08
N ARG A 61 -24.21 -0.64 -10.69
CA ARG A 61 -24.24 0.75 -10.23
C ARG A 61 -24.96 0.88 -8.90
N ALA A 62 -24.43 1.69 -8.01
CA ALA A 62 -25.07 2.07 -6.76
C ALA A 62 -25.66 3.50 -6.87
N PRO A 63 -26.77 3.83 -6.16
CA PRO A 63 -27.55 2.94 -5.31
C PRO A 63 -28.37 1.95 -6.15
N GLY A 64 -28.27 0.66 -5.83
CA GLY A 64 -29.02 -0.41 -6.48
C GLY A 64 -28.64 -1.76 -5.88
N LYS A 65 -29.60 -2.68 -5.77
CA LYS A 65 -29.35 -4.03 -5.24
C LYS A 65 -28.90 -5.01 -6.31
N ALA A 66 -29.16 -4.71 -7.59
CA ALA A 66 -28.83 -5.60 -8.69
C ALA A 66 -27.34 -5.52 -9.06
N LEU A 67 -26.75 -6.67 -9.30
CA LEU A 67 -25.37 -6.81 -9.77
C LEU A 67 -25.38 -7.49 -11.16
N PRO A 68 -25.84 -6.77 -12.20
CA PRO A 68 -26.10 -7.37 -13.51
C PRO A 68 -24.86 -7.69 -14.32
N HIS A 69 -23.73 -7.07 -13.95
CA HIS A 69 -22.48 -7.26 -14.67
C HIS A 69 -21.65 -8.37 -14.03
N ARG A 70 -20.98 -9.15 -14.86
CA ARG A 70 -20.04 -10.20 -14.45
C ARG A 70 -18.69 -9.94 -15.10
N ALA A 71 -17.63 -9.98 -14.29
CA ALA A 71 -16.26 -10.03 -14.74
C ALA A 71 -15.59 -11.32 -14.25
N SER A 72 -14.64 -11.84 -15.03
CA SER A 72 -13.85 -13.00 -14.65
C SER A 72 -12.35 -12.66 -14.72
N GLY A 73 -11.56 -13.40 -13.98
CA GLY A 73 -10.12 -13.23 -13.94
C GLY A 73 -9.39 -14.54 -13.70
N LYS A 74 -8.25 -14.47 -13.03
CA LYS A 74 -7.39 -15.63 -12.79
C LYS A 74 -7.09 -15.78 -11.30
N ALA A 75 -6.98 -17.03 -10.85
CA ALA A 75 -6.39 -17.38 -9.56
C ALA A 75 -4.94 -17.84 -9.77
N ARG A 76 -4.05 -17.38 -8.92
CA ARG A 76 -2.67 -17.88 -8.84
C ARG A 76 -2.50 -18.61 -7.50
N ARG A 77 -2.00 -19.85 -7.56
CA ARG A 77 -1.60 -20.56 -6.35
C ARG A 77 -0.32 -19.93 -5.82
N PHE A 78 -0.38 -19.40 -4.61
CA PHE A 78 0.76 -18.92 -3.85
C PHE A 78 1.13 -19.95 -2.79
N VAL A 79 2.42 -20.24 -2.65
CA VAL A 79 2.98 -21.11 -1.62
C VAL A 79 3.93 -20.27 -0.79
N ASP A 80 3.67 -20.17 0.50
CA ASP A 80 4.56 -19.47 1.43
C ASP A 80 5.89 -20.20 1.58
N GLY A 81 6.97 -19.44 1.75
CA GLY A 81 8.32 -19.97 1.92
C GLY A 81 8.61 -20.59 3.30
N GLY A 82 7.66 -20.53 4.24
CA GLY A 82 7.80 -21.11 5.57
C GLY A 82 7.78 -22.65 5.58
N ILE A 83 8.14 -23.25 6.71
CA ILE A 83 8.34 -24.70 6.88
C ILE A 83 7.13 -25.53 6.44
N LEU A 84 5.91 -25.02 6.68
CA LEU A 84 4.70 -25.74 6.31
C LEU A 84 4.34 -25.60 4.81
N ALA A 85 5.07 -24.80 4.04
CA ALA A 85 4.81 -24.51 2.65
C ALA A 85 3.30 -24.28 2.38
N ARG A 86 2.67 -23.47 3.25
CA ARG A 86 1.23 -23.26 3.26
C ARG A 86 0.78 -22.62 1.95
N ALA A 87 -0.25 -23.16 1.33
CA ALA A 87 -0.74 -22.70 0.04
C ALA A 87 -2.07 -21.95 0.17
N MET A 88 -2.27 -20.96 -0.71
CA MET A 88 -3.52 -20.24 -0.90
C MET A 88 -3.70 -19.86 -2.37
N PHE A 89 -4.92 -19.53 -2.77
CA PHE A 89 -5.24 -19.08 -4.12
C PHE A 89 -5.59 -17.60 -4.08
N ILE A 90 -4.80 -16.79 -4.79
CA ILE A 90 -5.00 -15.34 -4.87
C ILE A 90 -5.65 -15.04 -6.21
N HIS A 91 -6.85 -14.51 -6.14
CA HIS A 91 -7.71 -14.18 -7.28
C HIS A 91 -7.54 -12.72 -7.65
N ARG A 92 -7.52 -12.44 -8.96
CA ARG A 92 -7.47 -11.07 -9.50
C ARG A 92 -8.44 -10.94 -10.64
N VAL A 93 -9.34 -9.96 -10.53
CA VAL A 93 -10.33 -9.62 -11.55
C VAL A 93 -10.27 -8.13 -11.80
N THR A 94 -10.04 -7.75 -13.05
CA THR A 94 -10.10 -6.33 -13.46
C THR A 94 -11.49 -6.01 -13.98
N LEU A 95 -12.19 -5.14 -13.28
CA LEU A 95 -13.40 -4.49 -13.76
C LEU A 95 -13.01 -3.42 -14.78
N ARG A 96 -13.67 -3.41 -15.94
CA ARG A 96 -13.38 -2.49 -17.03
C ARG A 96 -14.64 -1.75 -17.48
N GLY A 97 -14.46 -0.61 -18.14
CA GLY A 97 -15.58 0.19 -18.64
C GLY A 97 -16.40 0.83 -17.52
N LEU A 98 -15.77 1.06 -16.37
CA LEU A 98 -16.37 1.81 -15.28
C LEU A 98 -16.56 3.28 -15.68
N LEU A 99 -17.67 3.87 -15.30
CA LEU A 99 -17.90 5.29 -15.49
C LEU A 99 -17.17 6.08 -14.40
N PRO A 100 -16.28 7.00 -14.75
CA PRO A 100 -15.56 7.80 -13.78
C PRO A 100 -16.51 8.51 -12.79
N GLY A 101 -16.19 8.43 -11.50
CA GLY A 101 -16.98 9.03 -10.42
C GLY A 101 -18.27 8.30 -10.05
N GLN A 102 -18.68 7.27 -10.80
CA GLN A 102 -19.83 6.45 -10.50
C GLN A 102 -19.57 5.52 -9.31
N SER A 103 -20.54 5.41 -8.41
CA SER A 103 -20.49 4.41 -7.34
C SER A 103 -20.96 3.03 -7.84
N TYR A 104 -20.29 1.99 -7.40
CA TYR A 104 -20.58 0.59 -7.70
C TYR A 104 -20.71 -0.24 -6.44
N ALA A 105 -21.64 -1.21 -6.49
CA ALA A 105 -21.71 -2.32 -5.54
C ALA A 105 -21.09 -3.56 -6.20
N TYR A 106 -20.37 -4.39 -5.45
CA TYR A 106 -19.77 -5.61 -5.97
C TYR A 106 -19.65 -6.71 -4.92
N ARG A 107 -19.57 -7.94 -5.37
CA ARG A 107 -19.13 -9.11 -4.59
C ARG A 107 -18.20 -9.97 -5.43
N CYS A 108 -17.25 -10.62 -4.81
CA CYS A 108 -16.30 -11.53 -5.46
C CYS A 108 -16.49 -12.95 -4.97
N GLY A 109 -16.05 -13.95 -5.77
CA GLY A 109 -16.12 -15.35 -5.40
C GLY A 109 -16.44 -16.27 -6.57
N SER A 110 -17.18 -17.33 -6.27
CA SER A 110 -17.61 -18.36 -7.20
C SER A 110 -18.94 -18.98 -6.74
N PRO A 111 -19.56 -19.90 -7.49
CA PRO A 111 -20.70 -20.65 -6.99
C PRO A 111 -20.44 -21.41 -5.68
N GLY A 112 -19.20 -21.75 -5.39
CA GLY A 112 -18.79 -22.39 -4.11
C GLY A 112 -18.70 -21.46 -2.90
N GLY A 113 -18.76 -20.13 -3.11
CA GLY A 113 -18.72 -19.14 -2.02
C GLY A 113 -18.61 -17.72 -2.55
N TRP A 114 -19.42 -16.82 -2.01
CA TRP A 114 -19.41 -15.39 -2.35
C TRP A 114 -19.06 -14.55 -1.13
N SER A 115 -18.33 -13.47 -1.35
CA SER A 115 -18.14 -12.44 -0.33
C SER A 115 -19.46 -11.75 0.02
N ARG A 116 -19.46 -10.96 1.09
CA ARG A 116 -20.50 -9.93 1.27
C ARG A 116 -20.43 -8.93 0.11
N THR A 117 -21.47 -8.11 -0.01
CA THR A 117 -21.46 -6.99 -0.95
C THR A 117 -20.68 -5.82 -0.38
N TYR A 118 -19.74 -5.30 -1.16
CA TYR A 118 -18.96 -4.09 -0.89
C TYR A 118 -19.40 -2.99 -1.85
N GLY A 119 -18.95 -1.77 -1.60
CA GLY A 119 -19.14 -0.64 -2.49
C GLY A 119 -17.84 0.13 -2.69
N PHE A 120 -17.65 0.68 -3.88
CA PHE A 120 -16.57 1.62 -4.17
C PHE A 120 -17.05 2.71 -5.13
N ARG A 121 -16.35 3.82 -5.17
CA ARG A 121 -16.51 4.84 -6.20
C ARG A 121 -15.38 4.71 -7.21
N ALA A 122 -15.71 4.62 -8.51
CA ALA A 122 -14.71 4.66 -9.56
C ALA A 122 -13.99 6.02 -9.53
N LEU A 123 -12.69 6.01 -9.76
CA LEU A 123 -11.89 7.23 -9.77
C LEU A 123 -12.42 8.20 -10.83
N LEU A 124 -12.33 9.47 -10.55
CA LEU A 124 -12.66 10.49 -11.54
C LEU A 124 -11.54 10.56 -12.59
N ASN A 125 -11.93 10.89 -13.80
CA ASN A 125 -10.99 11.14 -14.88
C ASN A 125 -10.77 12.64 -15.08
N GLY A 126 -9.56 12.98 -15.53
CA GLY A 126 -9.23 14.35 -15.94
C GLY A 126 -8.73 15.25 -14.82
N SER A 127 -8.36 16.45 -15.25
CA SER A 127 -7.61 17.41 -14.44
C SER A 127 -8.47 18.36 -13.58
N SER A 128 -9.78 18.26 -13.64
CA SER A 128 -10.69 19.05 -12.79
C SER A 128 -10.96 18.38 -11.42
N TRP A 129 -10.49 17.17 -11.24
CA TRP A 129 -10.64 16.41 -10.00
C TRP A 129 -9.60 16.83 -8.97
N SER A 130 -9.99 16.89 -7.73
CA SER A 130 -9.15 17.15 -6.55
C SER A 130 -9.12 15.90 -5.67
N PRO A 131 -8.23 14.92 -5.95
CA PRO A 131 -8.19 13.65 -5.22
C PRO A 131 -7.71 13.82 -3.79
N ARG A 132 -8.30 13.01 -2.89
CA ARG A 132 -8.03 12.98 -1.46
C ARG A 132 -7.43 11.63 -1.06
N PHE A 133 -6.35 11.67 -0.30
CA PHE A 133 -5.58 10.50 0.09
C PHE A 133 -5.51 10.37 1.61
N ALA A 134 -5.59 9.14 2.11
CA ALA A 134 -4.98 8.77 3.38
C ALA A 134 -3.58 8.22 3.09
N LEU A 135 -2.59 8.64 3.84
CA LEU A 135 -1.19 8.35 3.62
C LEU A 135 -0.53 7.96 4.94
N PHE A 136 0.07 6.78 5.00
CA PHE A 136 0.74 6.25 6.19
C PHE A 136 1.65 5.07 5.86
N GLY A 137 2.60 4.78 6.74
CA GLY A 137 3.32 3.53 6.82
C GLY A 137 3.22 2.91 8.21
N ASP A 138 3.85 1.75 8.39
CA ASP A 138 4.15 1.17 9.69
C ASP A 138 2.90 0.91 10.54
N LEU A 139 1.85 0.37 9.91
CA LEU A 139 0.56 0.15 10.58
C LEU A 139 0.58 -1.04 11.55
N GLY A 140 1.16 -2.15 11.11
CA GLY A 140 1.23 -3.39 11.87
C GLY A 140 -0.09 -4.16 12.01
N LEU A 141 0.03 -5.46 12.29
CA LEU A 141 -1.10 -6.29 12.73
C LEU A 141 -1.38 -6.09 14.22
N VAL A 142 -0.31 -6.01 15.00
CA VAL A 142 -0.35 -5.75 16.45
C VAL A 142 -0.21 -4.23 16.64
N ASN A 143 -1.10 -3.63 17.44
CA ASN A 143 -1.11 -2.20 17.72
C ASN A 143 -1.38 -1.26 16.51
N PRO A 144 -2.35 -1.53 15.63
CA PRO A 144 -2.67 -0.66 14.48
C PRO A 144 -3.49 0.57 14.91
N GLN A 145 -2.86 1.56 15.51
CA GLN A 145 -3.53 2.68 16.19
C GLN A 145 -4.45 3.48 15.25
N SER A 146 -3.99 3.79 14.05
CA SER A 146 -4.75 4.59 13.10
C SER A 146 -5.91 3.83 12.42
N LEU A 147 -5.93 2.49 12.48
CA LEU A 147 -6.84 1.68 11.67
C LEU A 147 -8.32 1.99 11.91
N SER A 148 -8.73 2.17 13.16
CA SER A 148 -10.14 2.43 13.50
C SER A 148 -10.64 3.76 12.91
N ARG A 149 -9.79 4.79 12.91
CA ARG A 149 -10.10 6.09 12.32
C ARG A 149 -10.08 6.00 10.80
N LEU A 150 -9.07 5.39 10.21
CA LEU A 150 -8.99 5.15 8.76
C LEU A 150 -10.22 4.40 8.24
N GLN A 151 -10.68 3.37 8.96
CA GLN A 151 -11.90 2.64 8.61
C GLN A 151 -13.13 3.53 8.62
N ARG A 152 -13.34 4.28 9.70
CA ARG A 152 -14.49 5.19 9.84
C ARG A 152 -14.51 6.24 8.73
N GLU A 153 -13.39 6.90 8.49
CA GLU A 153 -13.28 7.98 7.51
C GLU A 153 -13.38 7.47 6.07
N THR A 154 -12.83 6.29 5.77
CA THR A 154 -13.02 5.63 4.48
C THR A 154 -14.48 5.33 4.22
N GLN A 155 -15.20 4.78 5.20
CA GLN A 155 -16.61 4.45 5.06
C GLN A 155 -17.51 5.70 4.99
N GLN A 156 -17.07 6.83 5.51
CA GLN A 156 -17.68 8.13 5.35
C GLN A 156 -17.35 8.81 4.00
N GLY A 157 -16.49 8.21 3.18
CA GLY A 157 -16.14 8.74 1.87
C GLY A 157 -15.14 9.91 1.91
N TRP A 158 -14.28 9.98 2.93
CA TRP A 158 -13.29 11.04 3.04
C TRP A 158 -12.14 10.88 2.06
N TYR A 159 -11.85 9.64 1.64
CA TYR A 159 -10.72 9.32 0.78
C TYR A 159 -11.16 8.75 -0.56
N ASP A 160 -10.43 9.11 -1.58
CA ASP A 160 -10.54 8.52 -2.91
C ASP A 160 -9.52 7.39 -3.11
N VAL A 161 -8.39 7.43 -2.39
CA VAL A 161 -7.29 6.47 -2.43
C VAL A 161 -6.61 6.38 -1.07
N VAL A 162 -6.12 5.21 -0.71
CA VAL A 162 -5.16 4.99 0.38
C VAL A 162 -3.78 4.73 -0.20
N LEU A 163 -2.75 5.35 0.36
CA LEU A 163 -1.34 5.10 0.10
C LEU A 163 -0.71 4.53 1.38
N HIS A 164 -0.39 3.22 1.37
CA HIS A 164 0.30 2.56 2.48
C HIS A 164 1.77 2.33 2.09
N ILE A 165 2.66 3.08 2.72
CA ILE A 165 4.07 3.18 2.37
C ILE A 165 4.89 2.22 3.23
N GLY A 166 4.82 0.91 2.90
CA GLY A 166 5.64 -0.12 3.52
C GLY A 166 5.26 -0.54 4.94
N ASP A 167 5.87 -1.62 5.39
CA ASP A 167 5.78 -2.20 6.72
C ASP A 167 4.35 -2.47 7.18
N PHE A 168 3.74 -3.48 6.52
CA PHE A 168 2.32 -3.77 6.68
C PHE A 168 1.99 -4.44 7.99
N ALA A 169 2.47 -5.68 8.16
CA ALA A 169 2.03 -6.59 9.22
C ALA A 169 3.08 -6.86 10.30
N TYR A 170 4.37 -6.57 10.02
CA TYR A 170 5.55 -6.92 10.82
C TYR A 170 5.60 -8.43 11.14
N ASP A 171 5.76 -9.28 10.29
CA ASP A 171 6.09 -9.60 8.91
C ASP A 171 4.95 -10.42 8.27
N LEU A 172 4.65 -10.24 6.98
CA LEU A 172 3.57 -10.96 6.28
C LEU A 172 3.78 -12.48 6.22
N ASP A 173 5.02 -12.95 6.22
CA ASP A 173 5.41 -14.37 6.17
C ASP A 173 5.38 -15.05 7.54
N SER A 174 5.34 -14.29 8.64
CA SER A 174 5.38 -14.83 9.99
C SER A 174 4.29 -15.87 10.25
N ASN A 175 4.64 -16.88 11.03
CA ASN A 175 3.79 -18.02 11.35
C ASN A 175 3.21 -18.70 10.10
N ASN A 176 4.09 -19.02 9.12
CA ASN A 176 3.69 -19.60 7.82
C ASN A 176 2.62 -18.76 7.10
N ALA A 177 2.83 -17.45 7.03
CA ALA A 177 1.97 -16.45 6.42
C ALA A 177 0.58 -16.25 7.09
N LEU A 178 0.36 -16.78 8.29
CA LEU A 178 -0.88 -16.56 9.06
C LEU A 178 -0.98 -15.11 9.53
N VAL A 179 0.14 -14.46 9.86
CA VAL A 179 0.19 -13.03 10.22
C VAL A 179 -0.26 -12.19 9.03
N GLY A 180 0.24 -12.48 7.84
CA GLY A 180 -0.19 -11.82 6.60
C GLY A 180 -1.70 -12.00 6.34
N ASP A 181 -2.24 -13.20 6.54
CA ASP A 181 -3.68 -13.44 6.38
C ASP A 181 -4.52 -12.64 7.39
N ALA A 182 -4.04 -12.56 8.62
CA ALA A 182 -4.74 -11.79 9.66
C ALA A 182 -4.72 -10.29 9.35
N PHE A 183 -3.58 -9.78 8.88
CA PHE A 183 -3.44 -8.39 8.46
C PHE A 183 -4.37 -8.05 7.28
N MET A 184 -4.33 -8.87 6.22
CA MET A 184 -5.16 -8.63 5.03
C MET A 184 -6.66 -8.68 5.36
N ARG A 185 -7.11 -9.53 6.30
CA ARG A 185 -8.49 -9.51 6.81
C ARG A 185 -8.80 -8.23 7.59
N LYS A 186 -7.81 -7.73 8.34
CA LYS A 186 -7.98 -6.53 9.17
C LYS A 186 -8.15 -5.26 8.33
N ILE A 187 -7.36 -5.10 7.28
CA ILE A 187 -7.45 -3.95 6.37
C ILE A 187 -8.62 -4.03 5.39
N GLU A 188 -9.27 -5.19 5.23
CA GLU A 188 -10.44 -5.36 4.35
C GLU A 188 -11.53 -4.32 4.59
N ALA A 189 -11.67 -3.87 5.85
CA ALA A 189 -12.65 -2.84 6.24
C ALA A 189 -12.36 -1.45 5.61
N VAL A 190 -11.15 -1.23 5.11
CA VAL A 190 -10.70 -0.06 4.35
C VAL A 190 -10.50 -0.43 2.89
N ALA A 191 -9.67 -1.42 2.63
CA ALA A 191 -9.16 -1.78 1.32
C ALA A 191 -10.21 -2.35 0.36
N ALA A 192 -11.36 -2.84 0.86
CA ALA A 192 -12.46 -3.29 0.01
C ALA A 192 -13.38 -2.14 -0.47
N PHE A 193 -13.15 -0.90 -0.04
CA PHE A 193 -14.01 0.25 -0.34
C PHE A 193 -13.34 1.35 -1.16
N VAL A 194 -12.01 1.45 -1.09
CA VAL A 194 -11.21 2.40 -1.87
C VAL A 194 -9.96 1.71 -2.39
N PRO A 195 -9.38 2.14 -3.52
CA PRO A 195 -8.08 1.65 -3.97
C PRO A 195 -7.04 1.79 -2.86
N TYR A 196 -6.39 0.67 -2.55
CA TYR A 196 -5.36 0.56 -1.53
C TYR A 196 -4.03 0.32 -2.24
N MET A 197 -3.29 1.41 -2.42
CA MET A 197 -2.04 1.43 -3.17
C MET A 197 -0.86 1.29 -2.22
N THR A 198 0.14 0.51 -2.61
CA THR A 198 1.19 0.07 -1.69
C THR A 198 2.58 0.16 -2.30
N CYS A 199 3.62 0.26 -1.48
CA CYS A 199 4.99 -0.11 -1.80
C CYS A 199 5.54 -0.99 -0.68
N PRO A 200 6.54 -1.85 -0.93
CA PRO A 200 7.11 -2.68 0.13
C PRO A 200 8.06 -1.88 1.02
N GLY A 201 8.06 -2.19 2.33
CA GLY A 201 9.09 -1.82 3.30
C GLY A 201 10.03 -3.00 3.59
N ASN A 202 10.92 -2.84 4.58
CA ASN A 202 11.89 -3.87 4.95
C ASN A 202 11.24 -5.12 5.57
N HIS A 203 10.10 -4.99 6.22
CA HIS A 203 9.32 -6.12 6.74
C HIS A 203 8.65 -6.98 5.67
N GLU A 204 8.66 -6.56 4.41
CA GLU A 204 8.13 -7.33 3.29
C GLU A 204 9.20 -8.12 2.52
N GLN A 205 10.49 -7.94 2.84
CA GLN A 205 11.61 -8.47 2.05
C GLN A 205 11.69 -10.01 2.00
N LYS A 206 11.14 -10.71 3.01
CA LYS A 206 11.32 -12.15 3.18
C LYS A 206 10.91 -12.96 1.95
N TYR A 207 11.74 -13.97 1.62
CA TYR A 207 11.56 -14.82 0.43
C TYR A 207 11.46 -14.00 -0.87
N ASN A 208 12.31 -12.99 -1.02
CA ASN A 208 12.33 -12.07 -2.16
C ASN A 208 10.97 -11.39 -2.36
N PHE A 209 10.45 -10.78 -1.31
CA PHE A 209 9.17 -10.08 -1.29
C PHE A 209 7.95 -10.95 -1.68
N SER A 210 8.04 -12.28 -1.56
CA SER A 210 7.06 -13.21 -2.17
C SER A 210 5.64 -13.02 -1.65
N ASN A 211 5.46 -12.77 -0.34
CA ASN A 211 4.16 -12.46 0.25
C ASN A 211 3.60 -11.14 -0.31
N TYR A 212 4.41 -10.09 -0.37
CA TYR A 212 4.02 -8.80 -0.90
C TYR A 212 3.62 -8.89 -2.40
N ARG A 213 4.52 -9.40 -3.25
CA ARG A 213 4.28 -9.57 -4.70
C ARG A 213 3.05 -10.40 -5.02
N SER A 214 2.74 -11.37 -4.15
CA SER A 214 1.59 -12.25 -4.36
C SER A 214 0.29 -11.63 -3.88
N ARG A 215 0.27 -10.97 -2.73
CA ARG A 215 -0.94 -10.43 -2.10
C ARG A 215 -1.42 -9.15 -2.74
N PHE A 216 -0.52 -8.27 -3.18
CA PHE A 216 -0.86 -6.98 -3.77
C PHE A 216 -0.78 -6.99 -5.32
N SER A 217 -1.49 -6.07 -5.95
CA SER A 217 -1.56 -5.96 -7.41
C SER A 217 -1.60 -4.48 -7.79
N MET A 218 -0.43 -3.91 -8.07
CA MET A 218 -0.27 -2.52 -8.45
C MET A 218 -0.19 -2.36 -9.98
N PRO A 219 -0.30 -1.15 -10.54
CA PRO A 219 -0.14 -0.91 -11.96
C PRO A 219 1.21 -1.39 -12.51
N GLY A 220 1.24 -1.74 -13.80
CA GLY A 220 2.47 -2.18 -14.47
C GLY A 220 2.74 -3.68 -14.33
N ASP A 221 3.98 -4.07 -14.62
CA ASP A 221 4.45 -5.47 -14.70
C ASP A 221 5.68 -5.74 -13.80
N THR A 222 5.90 -4.91 -12.79
CA THR A 222 7.06 -4.94 -11.89
C THR A 222 6.77 -5.69 -10.59
N GLU A 223 5.80 -6.59 -10.59
CA GLU A 223 5.35 -7.36 -9.43
C GLU A 223 5.02 -6.49 -8.20
N SER A 224 4.52 -5.29 -8.45
CA SER A 224 4.15 -4.29 -7.43
C SER A 224 5.32 -3.65 -6.67
N LEU A 225 6.58 -3.95 -7.01
CA LEU A 225 7.75 -3.40 -6.32
C LEU A 225 7.99 -1.92 -6.63
N TRP A 226 7.67 -1.50 -7.84
CA TRP A 226 7.66 -0.09 -8.27
C TRP A 226 6.66 0.11 -9.41
N TYR A 227 6.06 1.25 -9.46
CA TYR A 227 5.09 1.63 -10.49
C TYR A 227 4.83 3.14 -10.45
N SER A 228 4.18 3.65 -11.50
CA SER A 228 3.66 5.02 -11.51
C SER A 228 2.26 5.04 -12.09
N TRP A 229 1.51 6.09 -11.78
CA TRP A 229 0.17 6.31 -12.29
C TRP A 229 -0.25 7.76 -12.13
N ASP A 230 -1.15 8.21 -12.99
CA ASP A 230 -1.71 9.54 -12.93
C ASP A 230 -3.04 9.54 -12.17
N VAL A 231 -3.20 10.50 -11.26
CA VAL A 231 -4.43 10.70 -10.50
C VAL A 231 -4.75 12.19 -10.38
N GLY A 232 -5.83 12.61 -11.02
CA GLY A 232 -6.13 14.03 -11.16
C GLY A 232 -5.02 14.76 -11.90
N ARG A 233 -4.34 15.66 -11.21
CA ARG A 233 -3.21 16.45 -11.73
C ARG A 233 -1.85 15.98 -11.23
N ALA A 234 -1.82 15.00 -10.37
CA ALA A 234 -0.59 14.43 -9.83
C ALA A 234 -0.13 13.23 -10.66
N HIS A 235 1.17 13.14 -10.84
CA HIS A 235 1.87 11.91 -11.21
C HIS A 235 2.47 11.33 -9.95
N LEU A 236 2.03 10.14 -9.57
CA LEU A 236 2.51 9.41 -8.40
C LEU A 236 3.47 8.33 -8.83
N ILE A 237 4.64 8.31 -8.20
CA ILE A 237 5.67 7.29 -8.39
C ILE A 237 5.82 6.55 -7.06
N SER A 238 5.63 5.25 -7.09
CA SER A 238 5.95 4.33 -6.00
C SER A 238 7.21 3.56 -6.37
N PHE A 239 8.17 3.50 -5.48
CA PHE A 239 9.42 2.76 -5.66
C PHE A 239 9.85 2.14 -4.34
N SER A 240 10.67 1.10 -4.40
CA SER A 240 11.18 0.41 -3.21
C SER A 240 12.62 0.84 -2.93
N THR A 241 12.88 1.37 -1.75
CA THR A 241 14.24 1.57 -1.25
C THR A 241 14.90 0.26 -0.87
N GLU A 242 14.10 -0.76 -0.55
CA GLU A 242 14.53 -2.03 0.00
C GLU A 242 15.40 -2.85 -0.97
N VAL A 243 15.18 -2.68 -2.28
CA VAL A 243 16.01 -3.35 -3.29
C VAL A 243 17.48 -2.90 -3.26
N TYR A 244 17.78 -1.75 -2.63
CA TYR A 244 19.14 -1.24 -2.46
C TYR A 244 19.85 -1.84 -1.23
N PHE A 245 19.09 -2.35 -0.26
CA PHE A 245 19.61 -2.93 0.98
C PHE A 245 19.64 -4.46 0.93
N PHE A 246 18.63 -5.12 0.35
CA PHE A 246 18.52 -6.57 0.27
C PHE A 246 19.10 -7.10 -1.05
N LEU A 247 20.43 -6.96 -1.21
CA LEU A 247 21.16 -7.34 -2.42
C LEU A 247 21.23 -8.85 -2.66
N ASP A 248 20.97 -9.68 -1.66
CA ASP A 248 20.91 -11.14 -1.77
C ASP A 248 19.89 -11.63 -2.80
N TYR A 249 18.89 -10.81 -3.11
CA TYR A 249 17.89 -11.09 -4.15
C TYR A 249 18.32 -10.68 -5.55
N GLY A 250 19.52 -10.11 -5.68
CA GLY A 250 20.16 -9.74 -6.93
C GLY A 250 20.26 -8.23 -7.15
N GLU A 251 21.49 -7.77 -7.42
CA GLU A 251 21.79 -6.38 -7.77
C GLU A 251 21.03 -5.90 -9.02
N HIS A 252 20.52 -6.84 -9.82
CA HIS A 252 19.74 -6.51 -11.02
C HIS A 252 18.46 -5.72 -10.69
N LEU A 253 17.85 -5.91 -9.50
CA LEU A 253 16.68 -5.14 -9.08
C LEU A 253 17.00 -3.66 -8.95
N VAL A 254 18.15 -3.31 -8.38
CA VAL A 254 18.65 -1.93 -8.28
C VAL A 254 18.74 -1.29 -9.66
N ALA A 255 19.45 -1.97 -10.58
CA ALA A 255 19.65 -1.44 -11.92
C ALA A 255 18.36 -1.37 -12.74
N GLN A 256 17.43 -2.31 -12.54
CA GLN A 256 16.12 -2.30 -13.20
C GLN A 256 15.25 -1.16 -12.69
N GLN A 257 15.11 -1.00 -11.36
CA GLN A 257 14.33 0.07 -10.77
C GLN A 257 14.89 1.45 -11.14
N PHE A 258 16.22 1.63 -11.04
CA PHE A 258 16.85 2.90 -11.37
C PHE A 258 16.59 3.31 -12.83
N ARG A 259 16.80 2.37 -13.78
CA ARG A 259 16.51 2.66 -15.20
C ARG A 259 15.05 2.92 -15.47
N TRP A 260 14.15 2.19 -14.80
CA TRP A 260 12.72 2.41 -14.90
C TRP A 260 12.35 3.79 -14.35
N LEU A 261 12.82 4.12 -13.14
CA LEU A 261 12.55 5.40 -12.48
C LEU A 261 13.07 6.58 -13.29
N GLU A 262 14.29 6.47 -13.81
CA GLU A 262 14.85 7.49 -14.68
C GLU A 262 14.03 7.67 -15.97
N LYS A 263 13.61 6.58 -16.61
CA LYS A 263 12.75 6.60 -17.79
C LYS A 263 11.40 7.25 -17.49
N ASP A 264 10.77 6.90 -16.38
CA ASP A 264 9.48 7.43 -15.95
C ASP A 264 9.57 8.96 -15.73
N LEU A 265 10.57 9.41 -15.00
CA LEU A 265 10.88 10.82 -14.78
C LEU A 265 11.26 11.55 -16.08
N GLN A 266 11.96 10.88 -17.02
CA GLN A 266 12.39 11.45 -18.32
C GLN A 266 11.23 11.69 -19.29
N VAL A 267 10.20 10.89 -19.28
CA VAL A 267 9.01 11.10 -20.11
C VAL A 267 8.47 12.53 -19.94
N ARG A 268 8.84 13.18 -18.84
CA ARG A 268 8.53 14.58 -18.57
C ARG A 268 9.65 15.58 -18.92
N LYS A 269 10.93 15.15 -19.15
CA LYS A 269 12.01 15.96 -19.79
C LYS A 269 13.35 15.20 -19.94
N GLY A 270 14.02 15.40 -21.10
CA GLY A 270 15.30 14.77 -21.44
C GLY A 270 16.51 15.40 -20.77
N LEU A 271 17.32 14.58 -20.11
CA LEU A 271 18.73 14.81 -19.73
C LEU A 271 19.40 13.45 -19.40
N LYS A 272 20.75 13.39 -19.44
CA LYS A 272 21.55 12.15 -19.33
C LYS A 272 21.95 11.79 -17.89
N PRO A 273 22.19 10.48 -17.55
CA PRO A 273 22.37 10.01 -16.18
C PRO A 273 23.84 9.97 -15.72
N HIS A 274 24.05 10.14 -14.39
CA HIS A 274 25.22 9.67 -13.69
C HIS A 274 24.94 9.38 -12.20
N ARG A 275 25.22 8.14 -11.75
CA ARG A 275 25.23 7.57 -10.39
C ARG A 275 23.88 7.19 -9.78
N PHE A 276 23.91 6.10 -8.96
CA PHE A 276 22.75 5.47 -8.31
C PHE A 276 22.21 6.23 -7.06
N GLY A 277 22.47 7.53 -6.92
CA GLY A 277 21.87 8.35 -5.87
C GLY A 277 20.48 8.81 -6.27
N LEU A 278 19.46 8.47 -5.46
CA LEU A 278 18.07 8.84 -5.75
C LEU A 278 17.79 10.32 -5.52
N GLU A 279 18.43 10.94 -4.53
CA GLU A 279 18.25 12.35 -4.20
C GLU A 279 18.59 13.26 -5.39
N ASP A 280 19.78 13.04 -6.02
CA ASP A 280 20.19 13.77 -7.21
C ASP A 280 19.21 13.60 -8.37
N LEU A 281 18.67 12.38 -8.52
CA LEU A 281 17.71 12.06 -9.56
C LEU A 281 16.42 12.87 -9.37
N PHE A 282 15.85 12.85 -8.17
CA PHE A 282 14.61 13.54 -7.86
C PHE A 282 14.75 15.06 -7.93
N PHE A 283 15.86 15.60 -7.42
CA PHE A 283 16.19 17.00 -7.58
C PHE A 283 16.32 17.40 -9.05
N LYS A 284 17.10 16.63 -9.83
CA LYS A 284 17.32 16.86 -11.26
C LYS A 284 16.00 16.91 -12.06
N TYR A 285 15.04 16.06 -11.73
CA TYR A 285 13.76 15.99 -12.45
C TYR A 285 12.66 16.83 -11.83
N GLY A 286 12.93 17.57 -10.76
CA GLY A 286 11.99 18.51 -10.14
C GLY A 286 10.81 17.83 -9.47
N VAL A 287 11.06 16.78 -8.69
CA VAL A 287 10.05 16.13 -7.85
C VAL A 287 9.59 17.10 -6.76
N ASP A 288 8.31 17.42 -6.68
CA ASP A 288 7.79 18.44 -5.78
C ASP A 288 7.72 17.95 -4.32
N LEU A 289 7.31 16.69 -4.10
CA LEU A 289 7.04 16.11 -2.78
C LEU A 289 7.53 14.66 -2.72
N MET A 290 8.20 14.31 -1.64
CA MET A 290 8.65 12.98 -1.32
C MET A 290 8.01 12.49 -0.02
N LEU A 291 7.49 11.27 -0.05
CA LEU A 291 6.74 10.66 1.03
C LEU A 291 7.46 9.41 1.50
N TRP A 292 7.73 9.33 2.80
CA TRP A 292 8.53 8.30 3.44
C TRP A 292 7.81 7.70 4.64
N ALA A 293 8.21 6.50 5.04
CA ALA A 293 7.85 5.84 6.28
C ALA A 293 9.09 5.22 6.93
N HIS A 294 8.99 4.08 7.62
CA HIS A 294 10.06 3.37 8.31
C HIS A 294 10.45 3.95 9.66
N GLU A 295 10.63 5.26 9.78
CA GLU A 295 10.76 5.93 11.09
C GLU A 295 9.35 6.05 11.69
N HIS A 296 9.12 5.48 12.88
CA HIS A 296 7.80 5.40 13.52
C HIS A 296 7.41 6.73 14.19
N SER A 297 7.52 7.80 13.44
CA SER A 297 7.21 9.16 13.86
C SER A 297 6.66 9.96 12.69
N TYR A 298 6.26 11.21 12.94
CA TYR A 298 6.00 12.17 11.89
C TYR A 298 7.07 13.23 11.88
N GLU A 299 7.70 13.41 10.73
CA GLU A 299 8.61 14.54 10.52
C GLU A 299 8.33 15.21 9.18
N ARG A 300 8.19 16.53 9.21
CA ARG A 300 8.18 17.35 8.02
C ARG A 300 9.47 18.14 7.91
N LEU A 301 10.10 18.02 6.75
CA LEU A 301 11.32 18.77 6.47
C LEU A 301 10.98 20.09 5.74
N TRP A 302 11.85 21.05 5.90
CA TRP A 302 11.92 22.16 4.95
C TRP A 302 12.26 21.63 3.57
N PRO A 303 11.96 22.36 2.47
CA PRO A 303 12.47 21.98 1.15
C PRO A 303 13.98 21.81 1.21
N VAL A 304 14.49 20.61 0.95
CA VAL A 304 15.89 20.27 1.20
C VAL A 304 16.49 19.45 0.04
N TYR A 305 17.74 19.76 -0.27
CA TYR A 305 18.58 18.96 -1.16
C TYR A 305 20.04 19.06 -0.70
N ASN A 306 20.73 17.95 -0.64
CA ASN A 306 22.13 17.85 -0.22
C ASN A 306 22.40 18.59 1.09
N TYR A 307 21.55 18.33 2.11
CA TYR A 307 21.62 18.93 3.46
C TYR A 307 21.42 20.45 3.53
N LYS A 308 21.03 21.09 2.43
CA LYS A 308 20.75 22.55 2.38
C LYS A 308 19.28 22.81 2.20
N VAL A 309 18.78 23.80 2.92
CA VAL A 309 17.39 24.25 2.86
C VAL A 309 17.20 25.25 1.74
N TYR A 310 16.13 25.08 0.94
CA TYR A 310 15.79 25.86 -0.25
C TYR A 310 14.35 26.36 -0.17
N ASN A 311 14.03 27.13 0.85
CA ASN A 311 12.69 27.71 1.05
C ASN A 311 12.31 28.65 -0.10
N GLY A 312 11.01 28.76 -0.39
CA GLY A 312 10.48 29.74 -1.32
C GLY A 312 10.75 31.17 -0.85
N SER A 313 10.40 31.46 0.42
CA SER A 313 10.75 32.70 1.10
C SER A 313 10.74 32.51 2.62
N SER A 314 11.16 33.48 3.40
CA SER A 314 11.11 33.45 4.87
C SER A 314 9.68 33.40 5.42
N THR A 315 8.71 33.97 4.73
CA THR A 315 7.29 34.03 5.13
C THR A 315 6.42 32.97 4.48
N ALA A 316 6.85 32.39 3.36
CA ALA A 316 6.13 31.38 2.59
C ALA A 316 7.09 30.27 2.08
N PRO A 317 7.67 29.48 3.00
CA PRO A 317 8.75 28.54 2.66
C PRO A 317 8.32 27.45 1.66
N TYR A 318 7.05 27.08 1.62
CA TYR A 318 6.49 26.05 0.74
C TYR A 318 5.84 26.63 -0.53
N THR A 319 6.05 27.93 -0.83
CA THR A 319 5.62 28.57 -2.08
C THR A 319 6.81 28.68 -3.03
N ASN A 320 6.74 27.96 -4.14
CA ASN A 320 7.80 27.84 -5.13
C ASN A 320 9.19 27.53 -4.55
N PRO A 321 9.30 26.54 -3.63
CA PRO A 321 10.60 26.18 -3.10
C PRO A 321 11.49 25.64 -4.21
N SER A 322 12.81 25.77 -4.05
CA SER A 322 13.81 25.32 -5.03
C SER A 322 14.39 23.93 -4.73
N ALA A 323 13.72 23.12 -3.92
CA ALA A 323 14.04 21.73 -3.66
C ALA A 323 12.77 20.94 -3.28
N PRO A 324 12.80 19.59 -3.31
CA PRO A 324 11.69 18.76 -2.86
C PRO A 324 11.35 19.00 -1.38
N VAL A 325 10.07 18.89 -1.05
CA VAL A 325 9.58 18.78 0.33
C VAL A 325 9.57 17.31 0.72
N HIS A 326 10.01 16.97 1.93
CA HIS A 326 10.01 15.61 2.44
C HIS A 326 9.07 15.49 3.63
N ILE A 327 8.25 14.44 3.64
CA ILE A 327 7.32 14.08 4.71
C ILE A 327 7.60 12.63 5.11
N ILE A 328 7.87 12.40 6.39
CA ILE A 328 7.94 11.08 7.01
C ILE A 328 6.64 10.89 7.77
N THR A 329 5.94 9.77 7.56
CA THR A 329 4.65 9.45 8.19
C THR A 329 4.54 7.95 8.45
N GLY A 330 5.42 7.45 9.35
CA GLY A 330 5.50 6.05 9.78
C GLY A 330 4.83 5.77 11.13
N SER A 331 3.98 6.65 11.62
CA SER A 331 3.43 6.57 12.97
C SER A 331 2.04 5.93 13.07
N ALA A 332 1.61 5.12 12.07
CA ALA A 332 0.24 4.59 12.07
C ALA A 332 -0.01 3.46 13.09
N GLY A 333 1.07 2.88 13.69
CA GLY A 333 0.89 1.82 14.68
C GLY A 333 2.14 1.00 14.96
N CYS A 334 2.01 -0.31 14.75
CA CYS A 334 2.96 -1.41 14.86
C CYS A 334 3.38 -1.83 16.29
N LYS A 335 3.93 -3.06 16.37
CA LYS A 335 4.37 -3.67 17.64
C LYS A 335 5.63 -2.99 18.22
N GLU A 336 6.43 -2.36 17.39
CA GLU A 336 7.71 -1.73 17.76
C GLU A 336 7.53 -0.36 18.40
N ARG A 337 6.28 0.19 18.32
CA ARG A 337 5.87 1.47 18.88
C ARG A 337 6.47 2.67 18.14
N LEU A 338 6.40 3.86 18.77
CA LEU A 338 6.94 5.10 18.21
C LEU A 338 8.44 5.22 18.46
N ASP A 339 9.14 5.81 17.51
CA ASP A 339 10.55 6.17 17.63
C ASP A 339 10.69 7.58 18.18
N PRO A 340 11.44 7.75 19.29
CA PRO A 340 11.70 9.07 19.86
C PRO A 340 12.70 9.82 18.98
N PHE A 341 12.49 11.11 18.83
CA PHE A 341 13.48 11.97 18.17
C PHE A 341 14.73 12.18 19.02
N ILE A 342 15.88 12.21 18.35
CA ILE A 342 17.11 12.68 19.00
C ILE A 342 16.97 14.16 19.37
N PRO A 343 17.57 14.61 20.50
CA PRO A 343 17.45 16.01 20.94
C PRO A 343 18.00 17.04 19.93
N ASP A 344 19.00 16.64 19.15
CA ASP A 344 19.63 17.51 18.13
C ASP A 344 18.75 17.62 16.90
N GLN A 345 17.94 18.67 16.83
CA GLN A 345 17.11 18.96 15.67
C GLN A 345 17.96 19.60 14.57
N ARG A 346 18.04 18.92 13.43
CA ARG A 346 18.78 19.42 12.27
C ARG A 346 18.08 20.61 11.62
N GLU A 347 18.86 21.47 10.96
CA GLU A 347 18.36 22.71 10.32
C GLU A 347 17.28 22.46 9.28
N TRP A 348 17.28 21.29 8.62
CA TRP A 348 16.27 20.91 7.63
C TRP A 348 14.98 20.35 8.23
N SER A 349 14.95 20.04 9.52
CA SER A 349 13.77 19.53 10.21
C SER A 349 12.86 20.69 10.62
N ALA A 350 11.63 20.70 10.12
CA ALA A 350 10.68 21.78 10.36
C ALA A 350 9.69 21.48 11.49
N VAL A 351 9.12 20.27 11.51
CA VAL A 351 8.14 19.81 12.50
C VAL A 351 8.40 18.36 12.84
N ARG A 352 8.33 18.03 14.13
CA ARG A 352 8.45 16.67 14.68
C ARG A 352 7.26 16.38 15.59
N VAL A 353 6.64 15.21 15.42
CA VAL A 353 5.51 14.73 16.23
C VAL A 353 5.72 13.26 16.58
N GLU A 354 5.67 12.95 17.87
CA GLU A 354 5.79 11.59 18.43
C GLU A 354 4.43 11.01 18.82
N ASP A 355 3.36 11.41 18.12
CA ASP A 355 2.02 10.85 18.29
C ASP A 355 1.77 9.76 17.25
N TYR A 356 0.99 8.74 17.61
CA TYR A 356 0.38 7.88 16.62
C TYR A 356 -0.53 8.68 15.70
N GLY A 357 -0.49 8.35 14.41
CA GLY A 357 -1.29 9.08 13.44
C GLY A 357 -0.97 8.76 11.98
N TYR A 358 -1.53 9.55 11.10
CA TYR A 358 -1.38 9.42 9.66
C TYR A 358 -1.60 10.76 8.97
N ALA A 359 -1.10 10.87 7.74
CA ALA A 359 -1.29 12.08 6.95
C ALA A 359 -2.53 11.99 6.05
N ARG A 360 -3.16 13.14 5.83
CA ARG A 360 -4.17 13.37 4.79
C ARG A 360 -3.59 14.29 3.75
N MET A 361 -3.78 13.97 2.49
CA MET A 361 -3.28 14.77 1.37
C MET A 361 -4.39 15.03 0.36
N GLN A 362 -4.41 16.24 -0.19
CA GLN A 362 -5.35 16.63 -1.24
C GLN A 362 -4.63 17.41 -2.35
N ILE A 363 -4.76 16.93 -3.59
CA ILE A 363 -4.31 17.67 -4.77
C ILE A 363 -5.41 18.65 -5.13
N VAL A 364 -5.31 19.89 -4.70
CA VAL A 364 -6.39 20.89 -4.83
C VAL A 364 -6.58 21.31 -6.28
N ASN A 365 -5.46 21.63 -6.94
CA ASN A 365 -5.46 22.05 -8.35
C ASN A 365 -4.05 21.85 -8.95
N LYS A 366 -3.76 22.45 -10.10
CA LYS A 366 -2.46 22.29 -10.78
C LYS A 366 -1.27 22.88 -10.01
N THR A 367 -1.50 23.75 -9.03
CA THR A 367 -0.45 24.49 -8.32
C THR A 367 -0.46 24.27 -6.83
N HIS A 368 -1.57 23.75 -6.24
CA HIS A 368 -1.75 23.67 -4.80
C HIS A 368 -1.98 22.23 -4.35
N LEU A 369 -1.20 21.80 -3.36
CA LEU A 369 -1.35 20.57 -2.62
C LEU A 369 -1.48 20.89 -1.13
N TRP A 370 -2.53 20.35 -0.49
CA TRP A 370 -2.68 20.38 0.97
C TRP A 370 -2.24 19.06 1.57
N LEU A 371 -1.52 19.14 2.68
CA LEU A 371 -1.17 18.00 3.51
C LEU A 371 -1.36 18.38 4.96
N GLU A 372 -1.95 17.48 5.74
CA GLU A 372 -2.11 17.60 7.19
C GLU A 372 -1.77 16.29 7.88
N GLN A 373 -1.14 16.35 9.05
CA GLN A 373 -0.92 15.23 9.95
C GLN A 373 -2.01 15.20 11.02
N VAL A 374 -2.62 14.04 11.19
CA VAL A 374 -3.66 13.77 12.19
C VAL A 374 -3.06 12.95 13.32
N SER A 375 -3.21 13.41 14.57
CA SER A 375 -2.81 12.66 15.75
C SER A 375 -3.98 11.82 16.28
N ASP A 376 -3.78 10.51 16.38
CA ASP A 376 -4.75 9.61 17.02
C ASP A 376 -4.72 9.74 18.53
N ASP A 377 -3.55 10.01 19.13
CA ASP A 377 -3.39 10.25 20.57
C ASP A 377 -4.12 11.51 21.04
N GLN A 378 -4.31 12.49 20.14
CA GLN A 378 -5.09 13.70 20.38
C GLN A 378 -6.50 13.62 19.75
N ASN A 379 -7.11 12.41 19.68
CA ASN A 379 -8.46 12.18 19.18
C ASN A 379 -8.73 12.68 17.74
N GLY A 380 -7.71 12.66 16.88
CA GLY A 380 -7.82 13.07 15.48
C GLY A 380 -7.64 14.56 15.24
N LYS A 381 -6.99 15.26 16.17
CA LYS A 381 -6.58 16.64 15.98
C LYS A 381 -5.54 16.72 14.86
N VAL A 382 -5.65 17.73 14.01
CA VAL A 382 -4.61 18.10 13.05
C VAL A 382 -3.49 18.79 13.84
N VAL A 383 -2.31 18.17 13.86
CA VAL A 383 -1.13 18.64 14.62
C VAL A 383 -0.10 19.34 13.74
N ASP A 384 -0.17 19.12 12.43
CA ASP A 384 0.61 19.86 11.44
C ASP A 384 -0.15 19.96 10.13
N LYS A 385 0.07 21.04 9.37
CA LYS A 385 -0.49 21.22 8.02
C LYS A 385 0.35 22.14 7.17
N ILE A 386 0.42 21.85 5.89
CA ILE A 386 1.04 22.72 4.89
C ILE A 386 0.17 22.87 3.66
N CYS A 387 0.40 23.97 2.93
CA CYS A 387 0.03 24.13 1.54
C CYS A 387 1.30 24.25 0.72
N LEU A 388 1.60 23.22 -0.08
CA LEU A 388 2.68 23.29 -1.06
C LEU A 388 2.15 23.95 -2.33
N ILE A 389 2.78 25.04 -2.72
CA ILE A 389 2.39 25.82 -3.91
C ILE A 389 3.54 25.78 -4.92
N LYS A 390 3.24 25.35 -6.14
CA LYS A 390 4.19 25.28 -7.26
C LYS A 390 3.54 25.81 -8.54
N ASP A 391 3.98 26.97 -8.99
CA ASP A 391 3.50 27.56 -10.24
C ASP A 391 4.11 26.86 -11.45
N ARG A 392 5.29 26.27 -11.30
CA ARG A 392 6.01 25.52 -12.33
C ARG A 392 6.48 24.17 -11.77
N HIS A 393 6.22 23.10 -12.51
CA HIS A 393 6.58 21.73 -12.14
C HIS A 393 7.67 21.19 -13.07
N ASN A 394 8.92 21.49 -12.82
CA ASN A 394 10.07 20.92 -13.54
C ASN A 394 11.39 21.44 -12.95
N SER A 395 12.52 20.82 -13.33
CA SER A 395 13.86 21.21 -12.89
C SER A 395 14.22 22.70 -13.18
N ARG A 396 13.56 23.35 -14.15
CA ARG A 396 13.71 24.81 -14.36
C ARG A 396 12.96 25.64 -13.29
N ALA A 397 12.13 25.00 -12.47
CA ALA A 397 11.45 25.67 -11.35
C ALA A 397 12.36 25.81 -10.13
N TRP A 398 13.56 25.19 -10.16
CA TRP A 398 14.59 25.36 -9.13
C TRP A 398 15.52 26.56 -9.38
N HIS A 399 15.37 27.25 -10.52
CA HIS A 399 16.20 28.40 -10.95
C HIS A 399 15.39 29.66 -11.19
#